data_11c847ba8c276116369fd2428db48069
#
_entry.id   11c847ba8c276116369fd2428db48069
#
_cell.length_a   1.000
_cell.length_b   1.000
_cell.length_c   1.000
_cell.angle_alpha   90.00
_cell.angle_beta   90.00
_cell.angle_gamma   90.00
#
_symmetry.space_group_name_H-M   'P 1'
#
loop_
_entity.id
_entity.type
_entity.pdbx_description
1 polymer ?
#
loop_
_entity_poly.entity_id
_entity_poly.type
_entity_poly.pdbx_seq_one_letter_code
_entity_poly.pdbx_strand_id
1 'polypeptide(L)'
;MNPVVASDKLERTKVWAEDDTSVRWAGAFAAYGGHGTTQSSTIVYEIEPGGRLGWHTDATEETQYIIGGAGKLFLEDGTTHLVGPGSVFVLPTGVKHDLANVGTETLRAVAFFAAAMFTQNFDNVMLPPKSHILGTPNREG
;
A
#
# COMPACT_ATOMS: atom_id res chain seq x y z
N MET A 1 -10.83 -10.49 20.94
CA MET A 1 -10.15 -9.57 20.00
C MET A 1 -10.15 -8.17 20.61
N ASN A 2 -9.00 -7.49 20.58
CA ASN A 2 -8.94 -6.06 20.91
C ASN A 2 -9.30 -5.28 19.62
N PRO A 3 -10.40 -4.51 19.60
CA PRO A 3 -10.82 -3.82 18.40
C PRO A 3 -10.00 -2.56 18.07
N VAL A 4 -9.09 -2.15 18.95
CA VAL A 4 -8.30 -0.92 18.78
C VAL A 4 -6.84 -1.24 18.55
N VAL A 5 -6.28 -0.66 17.49
CA VAL A 5 -4.85 -0.78 17.15
C VAL A 5 -4.25 0.61 17.09
N ALA A 6 -3.17 0.83 17.82
CA ALA A 6 -2.37 2.05 17.70
C ALA A 6 -1.40 1.89 16.54
N SER A 7 -1.80 2.35 15.35
CA SER A 7 -1.06 2.10 14.12
C SER A 7 0.33 2.75 14.12
N ASP A 8 0.52 3.83 14.86
CA ASP A 8 1.82 4.49 15.00
C ASP A 8 2.83 3.64 15.79
N LYS A 9 2.37 2.63 16.52
CA LYS A 9 3.21 1.72 17.31
C LYS A 9 3.47 0.39 16.60
N LEU A 10 2.86 0.16 15.45
CA LEU A 10 3.09 -1.06 14.67
C LEU A 10 4.47 -0.99 14.02
N GLU A 11 5.21 -2.09 14.10
CA GLU A 11 6.47 -2.23 13.39
C GLU A 11 6.21 -2.24 11.88
N ARG A 12 6.98 -1.41 11.13
CA ARG A 12 6.88 -1.33 9.68
C ARG A 12 7.81 -2.35 9.03
N THR A 13 7.32 -3.03 8.02
CA THR A 13 8.14 -3.85 7.13
C THR A 13 8.59 -2.98 5.96
N LYS A 14 9.90 -2.88 5.75
CA LYS A 14 10.45 -2.20 4.57
C LYS A 14 10.30 -3.11 3.36
N VAL A 15 9.87 -2.53 2.24
CA VAL A 15 9.68 -3.22 0.97
C VAL A 15 10.37 -2.41 -0.12
N TRP A 16 11.05 -3.10 -1.03
CA TRP A 16 11.76 -2.43 -2.14
C TRP A 16 11.83 -3.37 -3.35
N ALA A 17 12.08 -2.79 -4.53
CA ALA A 17 12.26 -3.57 -5.75
C ALA A 17 13.72 -3.99 -5.90
N GLU A 18 13.93 -5.19 -6.47
CA GLU A 18 15.26 -5.74 -6.69
C GLU A 18 16.07 -4.89 -7.69
N ASP A 19 15.41 -4.32 -8.69
CA ASP A 19 16.04 -3.69 -9.85
C ASP A 19 15.71 -2.20 -10.03
N ASP A 20 15.04 -1.56 -9.07
CA ASP A 20 14.66 -0.16 -9.14
C ASP A 20 14.70 0.47 -7.75
N THR A 21 15.70 1.31 -7.51
CA THR A 21 15.92 1.93 -6.20
C THR A 21 14.84 2.95 -5.83
N SER A 22 14.07 3.46 -6.79
CA SER A 22 12.96 4.37 -6.50
C SER A 22 11.75 3.64 -5.93
N VAL A 23 11.61 2.35 -6.17
CA VAL A 23 10.52 1.53 -5.63
C VAL A 23 10.91 1.08 -4.23
N ARG A 24 10.44 1.84 -3.25
CA ARG A 24 10.73 1.58 -1.82
C ARG A 24 9.68 2.23 -0.94
N TRP A 25 9.22 1.51 0.06
CA TRP A 25 8.22 1.98 1.01
C TRP A 25 8.24 1.10 2.25
N ALA A 26 7.47 1.47 3.27
CA ALA A 26 7.33 0.67 4.48
C ALA A 26 5.87 0.64 4.89
N GLY A 27 5.40 -0.51 5.36
CA GLY A 27 4.01 -0.66 5.74
C GLY A 27 3.77 -1.71 6.80
N ALA A 28 2.54 -1.71 7.32
CA ALA A 28 2.10 -2.68 8.30
C ALA A 28 0.61 -2.95 8.12
N PHE A 29 0.20 -4.19 8.34
CA PHE A 29 -1.21 -4.55 8.44
C PHE A 29 -1.73 -4.11 9.80
N ALA A 30 -2.63 -3.13 9.81
CA ALA A 30 -3.34 -2.72 11.03
C ALA A 30 -4.48 -3.70 11.33
N ALA A 31 -5.12 -4.24 10.28
CA ALA A 31 -6.19 -5.24 10.41
C ALA A 31 -6.24 -6.09 9.16
N TYR A 32 -6.47 -7.38 9.30
CA TYR A 32 -6.68 -8.32 8.20
C TYR A 32 -7.25 -9.63 8.76
N GLY A 33 -7.50 -10.63 7.90
CA GLY A 33 -8.06 -11.91 8.32
C GLY A 33 -7.31 -12.62 9.42
N GLY A 34 -5.97 -12.51 9.45
CA GLY A 34 -5.14 -13.04 10.52
C GLY A 34 -5.42 -12.41 11.88
N HIS A 35 -5.96 -11.20 11.91
CA HIS A 35 -6.37 -10.49 13.13
C HIS A 35 -7.86 -10.65 13.44
N GLY A 36 -8.61 -11.37 12.61
CA GLY A 36 -10.01 -11.67 12.84
C GLY A 36 -11.01 -10.88 12.01
N THR A 37 -10.58 -10.09 11.02
CA THR A 37 -11.53 -9.46 10.10
C THR A 37 -12.13 -10.53 9.17
N THR A 38 -13.33 -10.26 8.66
CA THR A 38 -14.03 -11.18 7.76
C THR A 38 -14.23 -10.61 6.36
N GLN A 39 -14.23 -9.28 6.19
CA GLN A 39 -14.59 -8.64 4.94
C GLN A 39 -13.67 -7.48 4.55
N SER A 40 -12.66 -7.18 5.36
CA SER A 40 -11.79 -6.05 5.08
C SER A 40 -10.38 -6.26 5.59
N SER A 41 -9.47 -5.48 5.05
CA SER A 41 -8.12 -5.33 5.60
C SER A 41 -7.69 -3.87 5.49
N THR A 42 -6.77 -3.48 6.37
CA THR A 42 -6.28 -2.11 6.46
C THR A 42 -4.77 -2.13 6.56
N ILE A 43 -4.11 -1.37 5.68
CA ILE A 43 -2.66 -1.18 5.70
C ILE A 43 -2.37 0.28 6.00
N VAL A 44 -1.42 0.53 6.88
CA VAL A 44 -0.80 1.85 7.04
C VAL A 44 0.59 1.79 6.40
N TYR A 45 0.96 2.81 5.65
CA TYR A 45 2.26 2.80 4.98
C TYR A 45 2.83 4.21 4.82
N GLU A 46 4.14 4.26 4.60
CA GLU A 46 4.91 5.48 4.39
C GLU A 46 5.84 5.33 3.18
N ILE A 47 5.99 6.42 2.44
CA ILE A 47 6.93 6.51 1.33
C ILE A 47 7.82 7.74 1.58
N GLU A 48 9.13 7.52 1.70
CA GLU A 48 10.09 8.61 1.86
C GLU A 48 10.23 9.42 0.56
N PRO A 49 10.70 10.68 0.63
CA PRO A 49 10.93 11.47 -0.58
C PRO A 49 11.77 10.73 -1.62
N GLY A 50 11.36 10.82 -2.88
CA GLY A 50 12.01 10.10 -3.98
C GLY A 50 11.57 8.65 -4.15
N GLY A 51 10.76 8.13 -3.22
CA GLY A 51 10.25 6.76 -3.29
C GLY A 51 8.89 6.68 -3.99
N ARG A 52 8.50 5.46 -4.31
CA ARG A 52 7.18 5.13 -4.86
C ARG A 52 6.83 3.68 -4.55
N LEU A 53 5.54 3.34 -4.67
CA LEU A 53 5.06 1.98 -4.40
C LEU A 53 5.54 0.96 -5.43
N GLY A 54 5.63 1.37 -6.69
CA GLY A 54 5.82 0.48 -7.84
C GLY A 54 4.48 0.16 -8.50
N TRP A 55 4.50 0.03 -9.83
CA TRP A 55 3.31 -0.33 -10.60
C TRP A 55 2.77 -1.69 -10.15
N HIS A 56 1.48 -1.73 -9.80
CA HIS A 56 0.86 -2.96 -9.34
C HIS A 56 -0.65 -2.96 -9.52
N THR A 57 -1.23 -4.14 -9.40
CA THR A 57 -2.67 -4.35 -9.32
C THR A 57 -3.01 -4.99 -7.99
N ASP A 58 -4.22 -4.73 -7.50
CA ASP A 58 -4.75 -5.38 -6.30
C ASP A 58 -5.89 -6.32 -6.71
N ALA A 59 -5.98 -7.46 -6.03
CA ALA A 59 -7.02 -8.47 -6.30
C ALA A 59 -8.37 -8.10 -5.69
N THR A 60 -8.51 -6.90 -5.14
CA THR A 60 -9.74 -6.38 -4.54
C THR A 60 -9.80 -4.86 -4.69
N GLU A 61 -10.99 -4.28 -4.53
CA GLU A 61 -11.15 -2.83 -4.49
C GLU A 61 -10.39 -2.24 -3.30
N GLU A 62 -9.79 -1.07 -3.54
CA GLU A 62 -9.01 -0.36 -2.53
C GLU A 62 -9.49 1.09 -2.43
N THR A 63 -9.60 1.60 -1.20
CA THR A 63 -9.80 3.02 -0.91
C THR A 63 -8.64 3.52 -0.08
N GLN A 64 -8.03 4.63 -0.48
CA GLN A 64 -6.92 5.22 0.26
C GLN A 64 -7.28 6.61 0.80
N TYR A 65 -6.71 6.92 1.97
CA TYR A 65 -6.75 8.23 2.60
C TYR A 65 -5.33 8.69 2.84
N ILE A 66 -4.98 9.87 2.33
CA ILE A 66 -3.65 10.46 2.54
C ILE A 66 -3.66 11.24 3.85
N ILE A 67 -2.78 10.87 4.77
CA ILE A 67 -2.66 11.51 6.09
C ILE A 67 -1.76 12.73 6.01
N GLY A 68 -0.61 12.61 5.33
CA GLY A 68 0.37 13.68 5.23
C GLY A 68 1.30 13.50 4.04
N GLY A 69 1.97 14.57 3.67
CA GLY A 69 2.87 14.57 2.53
C GLY A 69 2.18 14.94 1.21
N ALA A 70 2.93 14.88 0.12
CA ALA A 70 2.45 15.19 -1.22
C ALA A 70 2.77 14.03 -2.16
N GLY A 71 1.76 13.49 -2.82
CA GLY A 71 1.90 12.35 -3.71
C GLY A 71 1.38 12.63 -5.11
N LYS A 72 1.76 11.75 -6.03
CA LYS A 72 1.23 11.72 -7.39
C LYS A 72 0.79 10.29 -7.69
N LEU A 73 -0.51 10.14 -7.97
CA LEU A 73 -1.11 8.87 -8.36
C LEU A 73 -1.02 8.73 -9.87
N PHE A 74 -0.51 7.60 -10.33
CA PHE A 74 -0.41 7.24 -11.74
C PHE A 74 -1.35 6.09 -12.02
N LEU A 75 -2.16 6.21 -13.08
CA LEU A 75 -3.08 5.16 -13.51
C LEU A 75 -2.67 4.61 -14.88
N GLU A 76 -3.07 3.39 -15.17
CA GLU A 76 -2.71 2.70 -16.42
C GLU A 76 -3.26 3.36 -17.70
N ASP A 77 -4.32 4.19 -17.56
CA ASP A 77 -4.88 4.96 -18.68
C ASP A 77 -4.02 6.18 -19.05
N GLY A 78 -2.90 6.41 -18.33
CA GLY A 78 -1.99 7.52 -18.57
C GLY A 78 -2.34 8.77 -17.78
N THR A 79 -3.45 8.80 -17.04
CA THR A 79 -3.80 9.95 -16.20
C THR A 79 -2.96 9.96 -14.93
N THR A 80 -2.74 11.17 -14.41
CA THR A 80 -2.05 11.38 -13.14
C THR A 80 -2.85 12.35 -12.28
N HIS A 81 -2.76 12.18 -10.95
CA HIS A 81 -3.53 12.98 -10.01
C HIS A 81 -2.64 13.34 -8.83
N LEU A 82 -2.57 14.64 -8.50
CA LEU A 82 -1.90 15.09 -7.30
C LEU A 82 -2.78 14.79 -6.09
N VAL A 83 -2.17 14.27 -5.02
CA VAL A 83 -2.86 13.96 -3.77
C VAL A 83 -2.09 14.56 -2.61
N GLY A 84 -2.80 14.91 -1.54
CA GLY A 84 -2.22 15.47 -0.33
C GLY A 84 -3.10 15.17 0.87
N PRO A 85 -2.81 15.78 2.04
CA PRO A 85 -3.57 15.52 3.26
C PRO A 85 -5.06 15.69 3.05
N GLY A 86 -5.84 14.65 3.41
CA GLY A 86 -7.29 14.64 3.23
C GLY A 86 -7.77 14.12 1.88
N SER A 87 -6.88 13.85 0.93
CA SER A 87 -7.28 13.22 -0.34
C SER A 87 -7.78 11.79 -0.10
N VAL A 88 -8.89 11.45 -0.74
CA VAL A 88 -9.41 10.08 -0.78
C VAL A 88 -9.46 9.66 -2.24
N PHE A 89 -8.99 8.45 -2.55
CA PHE A 89 -9.12 7.91 -3.89
C PHE A 89 -9.46 6.42 -3.85
N VAL A 90 -10.16 5.97 -4.88
CA VAL A 90 -10.62 4.59 -5.01
C VAL A 90 -9.97 3.97 -6.22
N LEU A 91 -9.48 2.74 -6.05
CA LEU A 91 -8.90 1.94 -7.11
C LEU A 91 -9.76 0.71 -7.30
N PRO A 92 -10.49 0.62 -8.43
CA PRO A 92 -11.26 -0.59 -8.74
C PRO A 92 -10.35 -1.82 -8.82
N THR A 93 -10.92 -2.99 -8.54
CA THR A 93 -10.19 -4.25 -8.63
C THR A 93 -9.46 -4.38 -9.96
N GLY A 94 -8.17 -4.71 -9.91
CA GLY A 94 -7.37 -4.98 -11.10
C GLY A 94 -6.87 -3.77 -11.87
N VAL A 95 -7.18 -2.54 -11.43
CA VAL A 95 -6.66 -1.33 -12.08
C VAL A 95 -5.20 -1.13 -11.68
N LYS A 96 -4.32 -1.11 -12.67
CA LYS A 96 -2.90 -0.94 -12.45
C LYS A 96 -2.57 0.51 -12.13
N HIS A 97 -1.81 0.71 -11.07
CA HIS A 97 -1.50 2.05 -10.55
C HIS A 97 -0.15 2.08 -9.83
N ASP A 98 0.33 3.30 -9.59
CA ASP A 98 1.51 3.59 -8.78
C ASP A 98 1.27 4.90 -8.02
N LEU A 99 1.90 5.04 -6.88
CA LEU A 99 1.87 6.26 -6.08
C LEU A 99 3.29 6.65 -5.72
N ALA A 100 3.69 7.85 -6.09
CA ALA A 100 5.02 8.38 -5.82
C ALA A 100 4.96 9.52 -4.80
N ASN A 101 5.98 9.60 -3.96
CA ASN A 101 6.18 10.77 -3.11
C ASN A 101 6.87 11.86 -3.96
N VAL A 102 6.16 12.95 -4.20
CA VAL A 102 6.68 14.11 -4.96
C VAL A 102 6.97 15.31 -4.08
N GLY A 103 6.87 15.13 -2.77
CA GLY A 103 7.14 16.19 -1.79
C GLY A 103 8.51 16.06 -1.14
N THR A 104 8.69 16.84 -0.08
CA THR A 104 9.93 16.89 0.71
C THR A 104 9.79 16.22 2.07
N GLU A 105 8.57 15.78 2.41
CA GLU A 105 8.26 15.09 3.66
C GLU A 105 7.81 13.66 3.38
N THR A 106 7.80 12.82 4.39
CA THR A 106 7.27 11.46 4.29
C THR A 106 5.81 11.49 3.87
N LEU A 107 5.47 10.75 2.82
CA LEU A 107 4.08 10.52 2.40
C LEU A 107 3.50 9.41 3.27
N ARG A 108 2.38 9.68 3.93
CA ARG A 108 1.74 8.75 4.87
C ARG A 108 0.30 8.53 4.45
N ALA A 109 -0.11 7.28 4.43
CA ALA A 109 -1.43 6.90 3.96
C ALA A 109 -2.01 5.71 4.72
N VAL A 110 -3.33 5.60 4.65
CA VAL A 110 -4.09 4.43 5.08
C VAL A 110 -4.79 3.87 3.85
N ALA A 111 -4.65 2.57 3.62
CA ALA A 111 -5.30 1.86 2.54
C ALA A 111 -6.29 0.84 3.11
N PHE A 112 -7.53 0.88 2.63
CA PHE A 112 -8.60 -0.03 3.02
C PHE A 112 -8.94 -0.93 1.83
N PHE A 113 -8.92 -2.24 2.07
CA PHE A 113 -9.19 -3.26 1.05
C PHE A 113 -10.48 -4.00 1.38
N ALA A 114 -11.27 -4.31 0.36
CA ALA A 114 -12.58 -4.96 0.50
C ALA A 114 -12.48 -6.48 0.62
N ALA A 115 -11.42 -6.99 1.23
CA ALA A 115 -11.23 -8.42 1.50
C ALA A 115 -10.34 -8.59 2.73
N ALA A 116 -10.62 -9.61 3.53
CA ALA A 116 -9.81 -9.94 4.71
C ALA A 116 -8.43 -10.50 4.32
N MET A 117 -8.36 -11.14 3.16
CA MET A 117 -7.13 -11.70 2.56
C MET A 117 -7.11 -11.33 1.10
N PHE A 118 -5.97 -10.83 0.60
CA PHE A 118 -5.83 -10.45 -0.81
C PHE A 118 -4.37 -10.49 -1.23
N THR A 119 -4.14 -10.40 -2.55
CA THR A 119 -2.81 -10.32 -3.14
C THR A 119 -2.66 -9.06 -3.97
N GLN A 120 -1.41 -8.61 -4.10
CA GLN A 120 -0.99 -7.52 -4.96
C GLN A 120 0.04 -8.07 -5.94
N ASN A 121 -0.07 -7.70 -7.22
CA ASN A 121 0.86 -8.16 -8.26
C ASN A 121 1.65 -6.95 -8.78
N PHE A 122 2.96 -6.95 -8.54
CA PHE A 122 3.86 -5.86 -8.90
C PHE A 122 4.60 -6.18 -10.21
N ASP A 123 4.87 -5.16 -11.01
CA ASP A 123 5.71 -5.30 -12.20
C ASP A 123 7.14 -5.68 -11.83
N ASN A 124 7.63 -5.15 -10.72
CA ASN A 124 8.98 -5.43 -10.21
C ASN A 124 8.99 -6.70 -9.36
N VAL A 125 10.16 -7.31 -9.26
CA VAL A 125 10.40 -8.31 -8.21
C VAL A 125 10.61 -7.56 -6.90
N MET A 126 9.75 -7.81 -5.93
CA MET A 126 9.74 -7.12 -4.64
C MET A 126 10.45 -7.94 -3.56
N LEU A 127 11.06 -7.25 -2.62
CA LEU A 127 11.75 -7.82 -1.46
C LEU A 127 11.21 -7.18 -0.18
N PRO A 128 11.10 -7.89 0.93
CA PRO A 128 10.91 -9.33 1.09
C PRO A 128 9.46 -9.74 0.77
N PRO A 129 9.22 -11.00 0.41
CA PRO A 129 10.15 -12.00 -0.08
C PRO A 129 10.50 -11.70 -1.53
N LYS A 130 11.39 -12.39 -2.16
CA LYS A 130 11.72 -12.18 -3.57
C LYS A 130 10.56 -12.69 -4.44
N SER A 131 9.62 -11.80 -4.81
CA SER A 131 8.40 -12.16 -5.53
C SER A 131 7.77 -10.94 -6.20
N HIS A 132 7.06 -11.16 -7.30
CA HIS A 132 6.15 -10.16 -7.88
C HIS A 132 4.87 -10.02 -7.05
N ILE A 133 4.54 -11.01 -6.22
CA ILE A 133 3.28 -11.06 -5.49
C ILE A 133 3.55 -10.80 -4.01
N LEU A 134 2.90 -9.77 -3.49
CA LEU A 134 2.80 -9.48 -2.07
C LEU A 134 1.34 -9.63 -1.64
N GLY A 135 1.06 -9.54 -0.36
CA GLY A 135 -0.31 -9.59 0.12
C GLY A 135 -0.39 -9.87 1.60
N THR A 136 -1.59 -10.24 2.02
CA THR A 136 -1.83 -10.59 3.42
C THR A 136 -0.99 -11.81 3.81
N PRO A 137 -0.46 -11.83 5.06
CA PRO A 137 0.33 -12.96 5.51
C PRO A 137 -0.47 -14.27 5.44
N ASN A 138 0.20 -15.34 4.95
CA ASN A 138 -0.41 -16.67 4.91
C ASN A 138 -0.44 -17.24 6.33
N ARG A 139 -1.63 -17.68 6.75
CA ARG A 139 -1.85 -18.21 8.11
C ARG A 139 -1.27 -19.61 8.30
N GLU A 140 -0.97 -20.29 7.22
CA GLU A 140 -0.41 -21.66 7.26
C GLU A 140 1.12 -21.68 7.33
N GLY A 141 1.70 -20.52 7.44
CA GLY A 141 3.14 -20.38 7.53
C GLY A 141 3.73 -20.94 8.80
#